data_5ad59dbe92824fa7b09d1e73672c0fe8
#
_entry.id   5ad59dbe92824fa7b09d1e73672c0fe8
#
_cell.length_a   1.000
_cell.length_b   1.000
_cell.length_c   1.000
_cell.angle_alpha   90.00
_cell.angle_beta   90.00
_cell.angle_gamma   90.00
#
_symmetry.space_group_name_H-M   'P 1'
#
loop_
_entity.id
_entity.type
_entity.pdbx_description
1 polymer ?
#
loop_
_entity_poly.entity_id
_entity_poly.type
_entity_poly.pdbx_seq_one_letter_code
_entity_poly.pdbx_strand_id
1 'polypeptide(L)'
;IPDSIFEIAQGAFAESPKLTVLTVSENNRWYVSIDNVLYDAEKTTLLAFAGGNALSEFTVPNTVTLLGRQAFAGAVNLRCVTLGATIKDYGTGTFSSCSALESVILEDETLRVIPEDFFNGCISLHDFSMPPAVERIGARAFQLCSALESITLPRTLTELGDNAFGKCQKLKEIAVPDSVKTMGESVFTGCDHMQSASLPKSMTVLPADTFSFCYALH
;
A
#
# COMPACT_ATOMS: atom_id res chain seq x y z
N ILE A 1 14.91 17.12 13.98
CA ILE A 1 14.01 18.20 13.51
C ILE A 1 14.07 19.31 14.54
N PRO A 2 14.64 20.50 14.23
CA PRO A 2 14.77 21.61 15.17
C PRO A 2 13.44 22.36 15.41
N ASP A 3 13.44 23.23 16.41
CA ASP A 3 12.28 24.04 16.85
C ASP A 3 11.69 24.92 15.74
N SER A 4 12.56 25.39 14.83
CA SER A 4 12.21 26.32 13.77
C SER A 4 11.43 25.67 12.62
N ILE A 5 11.41 24.34 12.51
CA ILE A 5 10.67 23.65 11.47
C ILE A 5 9.19 23.59 11.85
N PHE A 6 8.37 24.26 11.07
CA PHE A 6 6.91 24.34 11.23
C PHE A 6 6.14 23.66 10.08
N GLU A 7 6.83 23.34 8.99
CA GLU A 7 6.25 22.65 7.85
C GLU A 7 7.21 21.55 7.34
N ILE A 8 6.68 20.35 7.18
CA ILE A 8 7.36 19.20 6.59
C ILE A 8 6.50 18.71 5.43
N ALA A 9 7.05 18.80 4.22
CA ALA A 9 6.36 18.32 3.03
C ALA A 9 6.11 16.80 3.13
N GLN A 10 4.99 16.34 2.63
CA GLN A 10 4.65 14.91 2.60
C GLN A 10 5.70 14.13 1.80
N GLY A 11 6.13 13.00 2.33
CA GLY A 11 7.17 12.17 1.72
C GLY A 11 8.60 12.69 1.92
N ALA A 12 8.84 13.74 2.73
CA ALA A 12 10.17 14.31 2.94
C ALA A 12 11.23 13.30 3.44
N PHE A 13 10.82 12.20 4.05
CA PHE A 13 11.69 11.14 4.56
C PHE A 13 11.49 9.80 3.83
N ALA A 14 10.68 9.81 2.77
CA ALA A 14 10.36 8.60 2.02
C ALA A 14 11.61 7.93 1.41
N GLU A 15 11.56 6.60 1.29
CA GLU A 15 12.61 5.81 0.63
C GLU A 15 14.03 6.06 1.16
N SER A 16 14.13 6.30 2.46
CA SER A 16 15.42 6.51 3.16
C SER A 16 15.75 5.29 4.04
N PRO A 17 16.17 4.14 3.45
CA PRO A 17 16.34 2.87 4.17
C PRO A 17 17.49 2.88 5.20
N LYS A 18 18.36 3.87 5.14
CA LYS A 18 19.45 4.07 6.13
C LYS A 18 19.11 5.05 7.23
N LEU A 19 17.94 5.69 7.17
CA LEU A 19 17.46 6.59 8.23
C LEU A 19 16.96 5.73 9.39
N THR A 20 17.80 5.55 10.42
CA THR A 20 17.47 4.74 11.60
C THR A 20 16.93 5.57 12.75
N VAL A 21 17.29 6.86 12.80
CA VAL A 21 16.93 7.77 13.89
C VAL A 21 16.22 8.99 13.32
N LEU A 22 15.03 9.26 13.85
CA LEU A 22 14.23 10.42 13.52
C LEU A 22 13.78 11.07 14.82
N THR A 23 14.40 12.21 15.18
CA THR A 23 14.14 12.92 16.43
C THR A 23 13.61 14.32 16.16
N VAL A 24 12.77 14.78 17.06
CA VAL A 24 12.22 16.15 17.07
C VAL A 24 12.64 16.82 18.37
N SER A 25 13.05 18.08 18.30
CA SER A 25 13.38 18.88 19.49
C SER A 25 12.18 19.00 20.41
N GLU A 26 12.41 18.93 21.72
CA GLU A 26 11.37 19.04 22.77
C GLU A 26 10.61 20.38 22.72
N ASN A 27 11.21 21.43 22.16
CA ASN A 27 10.59 22.73 22.00
C ASN A 27 9.84 22.92 20.68
N ASN A 28 9.87 21.91 19.77
CA ASN A 28 9.10 21.99 18.55
C ASN A 28 7.61 21.85 18.90
N ARG A 29 6.80 22.79 18.39
CA ARG A 29 5.36 22.89 18.71
C ARG A 29 4.46 22.17 17.71
N TRP A 30 5.04 21.72 16.60
CA TRP A 30 4.29 21.23 15.43
C TRP A 30 4.39 19.73 15.25
N TYR A 31 5.50 19.15 15.74
CA TYR A 31 5.82 17.74 15.51
C TYR A 31 6.35 17.07 16.77
N VAL A 32 6.19 15.75 16.80
CA VAL A 32 6.75 14.88 17.83
C VAL A 32 7.27 13.60 17.19
N SER A 33 8.34 13.04 17.73
CA SER A 33 8.87 11.75 17.31
C SER A 33 8.79 10.77 18.49
N ILE A 34 8.26 9.59 18.22
CA ILE A 34 8.18 8.47 19.18
C ILE A 34 8.70 7.23 18.46
N ASP A 35 9.69 6.55 19.02
CA ASP A 35 10.29 5.34 18.47
C ASP A 35 10.74 5.48 16.99
N ASN A 36 11.29 6.67 16.64
CA ASN A 36 11.69 7.04 15.28
C ASN A 36 10.53 7.09 14.27
N VAL A 37 9.32 7.33 14.75
CA VAL A 37 8.12 7.61 13.95
C VAL A 37 7.73 9.06 14.19
N LEU A 38 7.53 9.80 13.10
CA LEU A 38 7.17 11.22 13.11
C LEU A 38 5.67 11.40 13.05
N TYR A 39 5.16 12.23 13.95
CA TYR A 39 3.74 12.60 14.00
C TYR A 39 3.59 14.13 14.03
N ASP A 40 2.38 14.62 13.74
CA ASP A 40 1.97 15.95 14.17
C ASP A 40 1.94 16.04 15.70
N ALA A 41 1.87 17.26 16.25
CA ALA A 41 1.92 17.48 17.71
C ALA A 41 0.77 16.79 18.45
N GLU A 42 -0.41 16.72 17.83
CA GLU A 42 -1.62 16.06 18.34
C GLU A 42 -1.59 14.54 18.19
N LYS A 43 -0.64 13.99 17.45
CA LYS A 43 -0.51 12.55 17.10
C LYS A 43 -1.72 12.00 16.35
N THR A 44 -2.35 12.85 15.57
CA THR A 44 -3.48 12.48 14.71
C THR A 44 -3.04 12.09 13.30
N THR A 45 -1.86 12.58 12.87
CA THR A 45 -1.24 12.25 11.60
C THR A 45 0.09 11.55 11.81
N LEU A 46 0.27 10.36 11.23
CA LEU A 46 1.57 9.71 11.10
C LEU A 46 2.20 10.21 9.80
N LEU A 47 3.28 10.99 9.91
CA LEU A 47 3.94 11.65 8.77
C LEU A 47 5.06 10.82 8.16
N ALA A 48 5.86 10.16 8.99
CA ALA A 48 6.96 9.32 8.51
C ALA A 48 7.38 8.27 9.54
N PHE A 49 7.63 7.07 9.05
CA PHE A 49 8.32 5.99 9.75
C PHE A 49 9.77 5.96 9.23
N ALA A 50 10.76 6.00 10.10
CA ALA A 50 12.15 5.99 9.66
C ALA A 50 12.45 4.69 8.88
N GLY A 51 12.87 4.79 7.63
CA GLY A 51 12.99 3.64 6.72
C GLY A 51 13.93 2.53 7.20
N GLY A 52 14.97 2.88 7.98
CA GLY A 52 15.89 1.95 8.64
C GLY A 52 15.54 1.63 10.10
N ASN A 53 14.34 2.00 10.58
CA ASN A 53 13.88 1.63 11.92
C ASN A 53 14.01 0.12 12.12
N ALA A 54 14.49 -0.30 13.29
CA ALA A 54 14.76 -1.71 13.60
C ALA A 54 13.49 -2.53 13.92
N LEU A 55 12.32 -1.87 14.05
CA LEU A 55 11.06 -2.56 14.32
C LEU A 55 10.66 -3.46 13.15
N SER A 56 10.36 -4.71 13.45
CA SER A 56 9.80 -5.66 12.49
C SER A 56 8.27 -5.66 12.47
N GLU A 57 7.65 -5.18 13.55
CA GLU A 57 6.20 -5.10 13.69
C GLU A 57 5.82 -3.71 14.21
N PHE A 58 4.73 -3.16 13.74
CA PHE A 58 4.25 -1.86 14.19
C PHE A 58 2.72 -1.80 14.18
N THR A 59 2.16 -1.39 15.32
CA THR A 59 0.73 -1.08 15.42
C THR A 59 0.57 0.43 15.44
N VAL A 60 -0.16 0.97 14.47
CA VAL A 60 -0.43 2.40 14.40
C VAL A 60 -1.32 2.80 15.59
N PRO A 61 -0.92 3.81 16.38
CA PRO A 61 -1.72 4.24 17.54
C PRO A 61 -3.14 4.66 17.17
N ASN A 62 -4.11 4.36 18.01
CA ASN A 62 -5.54 4.68 17.79
C ASN A 62 -5.84 6.20 17.78
N THR A 63 -4.88 7.04 18.14
CA THR A 63 -4.99 8.50 17.97
C THR A 63 -4.83 8.92 16.52
N VAL A 64 -4.14 8.10 15.71
CA VAL A 64 -3.88 8.40 14.29
C VAL A 64 -5.16 8.19 13.49
N THR A 65 -5.52 9.23 12.74
CA THR A 65 -6.66 9.23 11.82
C THR A 65 -6.24 9.43 10.35
N LEU A 66 -4.98 9.84 10.13
CA LEU A 66 -4.41 10.08 8.81
C LEU A 66 -3.01 9.47 8.70
N LEU A 67 -2.77 8.72 7.63
CA LEU A 67 -1.43 8.33 7.20
C LEU A 67 -0.96 9.29 6.11
N GLY A 68 0.15 9.95 6.33
CA GLY A 68 0.75 10.84 5.34
C GLY A 68 1.15 10.10 4.07
N ARG A 69 1.27 10.82 2.97
CA ARG A 69 1.82 10.27 1.73
C ARG A 69 3.19 9.63 1.99
N GLN A 70 3.39 8.39 1.55
CA GLN A 70 4.64 7.65 1.67
C GLN A 70 5.13 7.50 3.13
N ALA A 71 4.22 7.48 4.10
CA ALA A 71 4.55 7.52 5.52
C ALA A 71 5.45 6.36 5.99
N PHE A 72 5.36 5.19 5.39
CA PHE A 72 6.21 4.02 5.65
C PHE A 72 7.16 3.69 4.50
N ALA A 73 7.18 4.51 3.42
CA ALA A 73 7.91 4.15 2.21
C ALA A 73 9.40 3.87 2.48
N GLY A 74 9.86 2.71 2.00
CA GLY A 74 11.24 2.26 2.19
C GLY A 74 11.55 1.72 3.58
N ALA A 75 10.55 1.35 4.40
CA ALA A 75 10.76 0.68 5.68
C ALA A 75 11.22 -0.77 5.46
N VAL A 76 12.55 -0.96 5.40
CA VAL A 76 13.17 -2.22 4.93
C VAL A 76 13.17 -3.35 5.97
N ASN A 77 12.91 -3.06 7.25
CA ASN A 77 12.90 -4.07 8.31
C ASN A 77 11.47 -4.44 8.76
N LEU A 78 10.48 -3.64 8.35
CA LEU A 78 9.11 -3.78 8.80
C LEU A 78 8.42 -4.95 8.07
N ARG A 79 7.96 -5.96 8.83
CA ARG A 79 7.35 -7.19 8.31
C ARG A 79 5.84 -7.22 8.47
N CYS A 80 5.33 -6.65 9.55
CA CYS A 80 3.90 -6.62 9.82
C CYS A 80 3.46 -5.24 10.32
N VAL A 81 2.34 -4.74 9.79
CA VAL A 81 1.72 -3.50 10.26
C VAL A 81 0.25 -3.73 10.55
N THR A 82 -0.20 -3.25 11.71
CA THR A 82 -1.63 -3.20 12.05
C THR A 82 -2.12 -1.76 11.96
N LEU A 83 -3.15 -1.56 11.15
CA LEU A 83 -3.85 -0.29 10.94
C LEU A 83 -5.25 -0.38 11.55
N GLY A 84 -5.46 0.38 12.65
CA GLY A 84 -6.74 0.40 13.36
C GLY A 84 -7.87 1.07 12.57
N ALA A 85 -9.11 0.80 12.95
CA ALA A 85 -10.31 1.36 12.32
C ALA A 85 -10.50 2.88 12.51
N THR A 86 -9.61 3.54 13.25
CA THR A 86 -9.61 5.01 13.43
C THR A 86 -9.09 5.77 12.22
N ILE A 87 -8.34 5.11 11.33
CA ILE A 87 -7.73 5.74 10.16
C ILE A 87 -8.81 6.03 9.13
N LYS A 88 -8.91 7.29 8.72
CA LYS A 88 -9.90 7.80 7.76
C LYS A 88 -9.29 8.15 6.41
N ASP A 89 -7.99 8.38 6.38
CA ASP A 89 -7.26 8.75 5.17
C ASP A 89 -5.94 7.99 5.10
N TYR A 90 -5.74 7.33 3.96
CA TYR A 90 -4.57 6.53 3.66
C TYR A 90 -3.80 7.22 2.52
N GLY A 91 -2.65 7.79 2.83
CA GLY A 91 -1.83 8.49 1.83
C GLY A 91 -1.41 7.61 0.65
N THR A 92 -1.20 8.22 -0.50
CA THR A 92 -0.62 7.52 -1.66
C THR A 92 0.77 6.98 -1.33
N GLY A 93 1.10 5.78 -1.82
CA GLY A 93 2.41 5.18 -1.63
C GLY A 93 2.77 4.87 -0.18
N THR A 94 1.78 4.76 0.71
CA THR A 94 2.02 4.60 2.17
C THR A 94 3.09 3.56 2.48
N PHE A 95 3.05 2.40 1.84
CA PHE A 95 3.99 1.29 2.03
C PHE A 95 4.91 1.05 0.83
N SER A 96 5.03 2.02 -0.08
CA SER A 96 5.90 1.85 -1.26
C SER A 96 7.30 1.41 -0.87
N SER A 97 7.87 0.44 -1.60
CA SER A 97 9.24 -0.07 -1.38
C SER A 97 9.51 -0.67 0.01
N CYS A 98 8.49 -1.08 0.77
CA CYS A 98 8.65 -1.84 2.01
C CYS A 98 9.03 -3.29 1.67
N SER A 99 10.30 -3.53 1.35
CA SER A 99 10.75 -4.80 0.76
C SER A 99 10.61 -6.02 1.68
N ALA A 100 10.63 -5.83 2.99
CA ALA A 100 10.45 -6.90 3.98
C ALA A 100 8.99 -7.09 4.42
N LEU A 101 8.06 -6.22 3.98
CA LEU A 101 6.67 -6.26 4.45
C LEU A 101 5.97 -7.53 3.96
N GLU A 102 5.54 -8.36 4.89
CA GLU A 102 4.91 -9.66 4.65
C GLU A 102 3.38 -9.59 4.75
N SER A 103 2.88 -8.79 5.70
CA SER A 103 1.44 -8.64 5.94
C SER A 103 1.06 -7.25 6.43
N VAL A 104 -0.17 -6.84 6.09
CA VAL A 104 -0.82 -5.65 6.66
C VAL A 104 -2.22 -6.02 7.10
N ILE A 105 -2.52 -5.77 8.37
CA ILE A 105 -3.84 -5.99 8.95
C ILE A 105 -4.59 -4.64 8.90
N LEU A 106 -5.67 -4.60 8.13
CA LEU A 106 -6.60 -3.48 8.08
C LEU A 106 -7.83 -3.81 8.91
N GLU A 107 -8.03 -3.11 10.02
CA GLU A 107 -9.22 -3.29 10.86
C GLU A 107 -10.44 -2.51 10.34
N ASP A 108 -10.24 -1.59 9.38
CA ASP A 108 -11.30 -0.82 8.75
C ASP A 108 -11.97 -1.60 7.61
N GLU A 109 -13.05 -2.30 7.92
CA GLU A 109 -13.87 -3.01 6.93
C GLU A 109 -14.65 -2.05 6.00
N THR A 110 -14.70 -0.75 6.31
CA THR A 110 -15.43 0.27 5.53
C THR A 110 -14.57 0.97 4.49
N LEU A 111 -13.26 0.65 4.43
CA LEU A 111 -12.32 1.21 3.45
C LEU A 111 -12.82 0.98 2.02
N ARG A 112 -13.00 2.06 1.27
CA ARG A 112 -13.53 2.01 -0.11
C ARG A 112 -12.46 2.10 -1.18
N VAL A 113 -11.30 2.62 -0.86
CA VAL A 113 -10.24 2.87 -1.85
C VAL A 113 -8.91 2.38 -1.33
N ILE A 114 -8.27 1.47 -2.06
CA ILE A 114 -6.83 1.22 -1.90
C ILE A 114 -6.12 2.29 -2.72
N PRO A 115 -5.30 3.17 -2.11
CA PRO A 115 -4.67 4.28 -2.80
C PRO A 115 -3.69 3.86 -3.90
N GLU A 116 -3.33 4.81 -4.76
CA GLU A 116 -2.26 4.67 -5.74
C GLU A 116 -0.93 4.36 -5.04
N ASP A 117 -0.11 3.47 -5.64
CA ASP A 117 1.20 3.02 -5.13
C ASP A 117 1.19 2.42 -3.71
N PHE A 118 0.04 2.07 -3.14
CA PHE A 118 -0.10 1.74 -1.71
C PHE A 118 0.91 0.67 -1.24
N PHE A 119 1.06 -0.41 -1.99
CA PHE A 119 2.02 -1.49 -1.76
C PHE A 119 3.05 -1.64 -2.90
N ASN A 120 3.24 -0.61 -3.71
CA ASN A 120 4.17 -0.71 -4.84
C ASN A 120 5.57 -1.11 -4.36
N GLY A 121 6.11 -2.21 -4.88
CA GLY A 121 7.44 -2.72 -4.50
C GLY A 121 7.51 -3.45 -3.17
N CYS A 122 6.37 -3.82 -2.56
CA CYS A 122 6.34 -4.72 -1.40
C CYS A 122 6.59 -6.17 -1.84
N ILE A 123 7.83 -6.48 -2.17
CA ILE A 123 8.21 -7.75 -2.82
C ILE A 123 7.98 -9.00 -1.96
N SER A 124 7.87 -8.83 -0.64
CA SER A 124 7.61 -9.92 0.31
C SER A 124 6.13 -10.06 0.71
N LEU A 125 5.27 -9.13 0.27
CA LEU A 125 3.85 -9.14 0.66
C LEU A 125 3.15 -10.38 0.08
N HIS A 126 2.69 -11.25 0.97
CA HIS A 126 2.01 -12.50 0.60
C HIS A 126 0.71 -12.73 1.36
N ASP A 127 0.49 -12.04 2.46
CA ASP A 127 -0.72 -12.12 3.28
C ASP A 127 -1.41 -10.75 3.35
N PHE A 128 -2.46 -10.59 2.55
CA PHE A 128 -3.29 -9.39 2.55
C PHE A 128 -4.76 -9.74 2.31
N SER A 129 -5.58 -9.43 3.29
CA SER A 129 -7.03 -9.55 3.19
C SER A 129 -7.63 -8.24 2.68
N MET A 130 -8.24 -8.27 1.50
CA MET A 130 -8.89 -7.11 0.91
C MET A 130 -10.17 -6.77 1.70
N PRO A 131 -10.32 -5.53 2.21
CA PRO A 131 -11.55 -5.11 2.89
C PRO A 131 -12.79 -5.26 2.00
N PRO A 132 -13.92 -5.73 2.54
CA PRO A 132 -15.09 -6.08 1.74
C PRO A 132 -15.80 -4.89 1.09
N ALA A 133 -15.58 -3.68 1.60
CA ALA A 133 -16.18 -2.44 1.08
C ALA A 133 -15.37 -1.77 -0.03
N VAL A 134 -14.21 -2.32 -0.43
CA VAL A 134 -13.35 -1.70 -1.44
C VAL A 134 -14.07 -1.61 -2.79
N GLU A 135 -14.17 -0.39 -3.29
CA GLU A 135 -14.78 -0.03 -4.57
C GLU A 135 -13.73 0.28 -5.65
N ARG A 136 -12.54 0.74 -5.23
CA ARG A 136 -11.45 1.12 -6.13
C ARG A 136 -10.10 0.63 -5.64
N ILE A 137 -9.30 0.12 -6.58
CA ILE A 137 -7.86 -0.15 -6.39
C ILE A 137 -7.11 0.81 -7.31
N GLY A 138 -6.30 1.69 -6.71
CA GLY A 138 -5.55 2.73 -7.42
C GLY A 138 -4.46 2.18 -8.34
N ALA A 139 -3.94 3.05 -9.19
CA ALA A 139 -2.84 2.68 -10.08
C ALA A 139 -1.63 2.17 -9.28
N ARG A 140 -1.00 1.09 -9.76
CA ARG A 140 0.20 0.48 -9.16
C ARG A 140 0.05 0.04 -7.70
N ALA A 141 -1.19 -0.07 -7.18
CA ALA A 141 -1.43 -0.33 -5.76
C ALA A 141 -0.73 -1.59 -5.22
N PHE A 142 -0.63 -2.65 -6.03
CA PHE A 142 0.10 -3.89 -5.73
C PHE A 142 1.20 -4.19 -6.75
N GLN A 143 1.65 -3.19 -7.50
CA GLN A 143 2.71 -3.42 -8.49
C GLN A 143 3.98 -3.94 -7.80
N LEU A 144 4.62 -4.96 -8.40
CA LEU A 144 5.84 -5.59 -7.84
C LEU A 144 5.63 -6.32 -6.49
N CYS A 145 4.39 -6.62 -6.08
CA CYS A 145 4.14 -7.55 -4.97
C CYS A 145 4.44 -8.98 -5.42
N SER A 146 5.73 -9.28 -5.66
CA SER A 146 6.15 -10.51 -6.34
C SER A 146 5.92 -11.78 -5.53
N ALA A 147 5.76 -11.67 -4.20
CA ALA A 147 5.42 -12.80 -3.33
C ALA A 147 3.92 -13.09 -3.23
N LEU A 148 3.04 -12.20 -3.73
CA LEU A 148 1.59 -12.36 -3.64
C LEU A 148 1.13 -13.54 -4.51
N GLU A 149 0.65 -14.62 -3.88
CA GLU A 149 0.23 -15.85 -4.58
C GLU A 149 -1.26 -15.87 -4.93
N SER A 150 -2.08 -15.22 -4.14
CA SER A 150 -3.53 -15.12 -4.33
C SER A 150 -4.08 -13.86 -3.70
N ILE A 151 -5.18 -13.35 -4.24
CA ILE A 151 -5.95 -12.25 -3.66
C ILE A 151 -7.41 -12.37 -4.08
N THR A 152 -8.31 -12.17 -3.13
CA THR A 152 -9.75 -12.16 -3.41
C THR A 152 -10.23 -10.73 -3.58
N LEU A 153 -10.80 -10.42 -4.75
CA LEU A 153 -11.38 -9.12 -5.04
C LEU A 153 -12.85 -9.06 -4.56
N PRO A 154 -13.26 -7.99 -3.85
CA PRO A 154 -14.61 -7.91 -3.31
C PRO A 154 -15.63 -7.60 -4.41
N ARG A 155 -16.88 -8.02 -4.19
CA ARG A 155 -17.98 -7.79 -5.14
C ARG A 155 -18.42 -6.32 -5.24
N THR A 156 -17.92 -5.46 -4.37
CA THR A 156 -18.10 -4.01 -4.39
C THR A 156 -17.15 -3.31 -5.34
N LEU A 157 -16.08 -3.99 -5.80
CA LEU A 157 -15.05 -3.43 -6.65
C LEU A 157 -15.63 -3.00 -8.00
N THR A 158 -15.40 -1.75 -8.38
CA THR A 158 -15.88 -1.15 -9.65
C THR A 158 -14.76 -0.68 -10.56
N GLU A 159 -13.56 -0.46 -9.99
CA GLU A 159 -12.44 0.13 -10.73
C GLU A 159 -11.09 -0.50 -10.34
N LEU A 160 -10.29 -0.86 -11.36
CA LEU A 160 -8.89 -1.24 -11.26
C LEU A 160 -8.04 -0.22 -12.01
N GLY A 161 -7.08 0.40 -11.35
CA GLY A 161 -6.15 1.36 -11.95
C GLY A 161 -5.06 0.69 -12.78
N ASP A 162 -4.31 1.50 -13.53
CA ASP A 162 -3.19 1.05 -14.36
C ASP A 162 -2.16 0.29 -13.54
N ASN A 163 -1.68 -0.86 -14.06
CA ASN A 163 -0.67 -1.68 -13.41
C ASN A 163 -1.03 -2.12 -11.98
N ALA A 164 -2.31 -2.13 -11.59
CA ALA A 164 -2.72 -2.37 -10.20
C ALA A 164 -2.09 -3.63 -9.58
N PHE A 165 -1.91 -4.69 -10.36
CA PHE A 165 -1.23 -5.94 -10.01
C PHE A 165 -0.05 -6.26 -10.94
N GLY A 166 0.49 -5.26 -11.63
CA GLY A 166 1.62 -5.47 -12.53
C GLY A 166 2.81 -6.11 -11.81
N LYS A 167 3.40 -7.16 -12.41
CA LYS A 167 4.55 -7.90 -11.87
C LYS A 167 4.31 -8.57 -10.51
N CYS A 168 3.07 -8.94 -10.20
CA CYS A 168 2.76 -9.89 -9.14
C CYS A 168 3.13 -11.30 -9.63
N GLN A 169 4.44 -11.59 -9.66
CA GLN A 169 4.98 -12.74 -10.38
C GLN A 169 4.42 -14.08 -9.92
N LYS A 170 4.16 -14.24 -8.60
CA LYS A 170 3.63 -15.49 -8.03
C LYS A 170 2.11 -15.59 -8.06
N LEU A 171 1.38 -14.56 -8.51
CA LEU A 171 -0.07 -14.60 -8.58
C LEU A 171 -0.52 -15.69 -9.57
N LYS A 172 -1.24 -16.71 -9.06
CA LYS A 172 -1.58 -17.92 -9.83
C LYS A 172 -2.91 -17.79 -10.57
N GLU A 173 -3.85 -17.12 -9.94
CA GLU A 173 -5.20 -16.95 -10.49
C GLU A 173 -5.81 -15.63 -10.03
N ILE A 174 -6.72 -15.11 -10.83
CA ILE A 174 -7.50 -13.93 -10.47
C ILE A 174 -8.93 -14.04 -10.97
N ALA A 175 -9.89 -13.71 -10.10
CA ALA A 175 -11.29 -13.57 -10.48
C ALA A 175 -11.69 -12.10 -10.36
N VAL A 176 -11.78 -11.41 -11.49
CA VAL A 176 -12.26 -10.03 -11.54
C VAL A 176 -13.79 -10.05 -11.49
N PRO A 177 -14.42 -9.45 -10.45
CA PRO A 177 -15.87 -9.55 -10.26
C PRO A 177 -16.67 -8.81 -11.34
N ASP A 178 -17.88 -9.27 -11.60
CA ASP A 178 -18.81 -8.68 -12.60
C ASP A 178 -19.20 -7.21 -12.28
N SER A 179 -18.92 -6.74 -11.08
CA SER A 179 -19.13 -5.34 -10.65
C SER A 179 -18.10 -4.36 -11.25
N VAL A 180 -16.94 -4.85 -11.72
CA VAL A 180 -15.90 -4.00 -12.30
C VAL A 180 -16.36 -3.44 -13.63
N LYS A 181 -16.36 -2.11 -13.72
CA LYS A 181 -16.80 -1.34 -14.91
C LYS A 181 -15.63 -0.76 -15.67
N THR A 182 -14.56 -0.42 -14.96
CA THR A 182 -13.36 0.19 -15.55
C THR A 182 -12.11 -0.56 -15.10
N MET A 183 -11.24 -0.84 -16.06
CA MET A 183 -9.95 -1.45 -15.85
C MET A 183 -8.91 -0.65 -16.63
N GLY A 184 -7.82 -0.29 -15.98
CA GLY A 184 -6.71 0.43 -16.59
C GLY A 184 -5.86 -0.45 -17.48
N GLU A 185 -4.77 0.09 -18.01
CA GLU A 185 -3.82 -0.63 -18.84
C GLU A 185 -2.86 -1.46 -17.96
N SER A 186 -2.33 -2.55 -18.53
CA SER A 186 -1.27 -3.37 -17.93
C SER A 186 -1.61 -3.94 -16.54
N VAL A 187 -2.90 -4.09 -16.19
CA VAL A 187 -3.32 -4.42 -14.81
C VAL A 187 -2.63 -5.66 -14.26
N PHE A 188 -2.44 -6.70 -15.07
CA PHE A 188 -1.79 -7.95 -14.69
C PHE A 188 -0.51 -8.23 -15.48
N THR A 189 0.09 -7.23 -16.11
CA THR A 189 1.33 -7.41 -16.87
C THR A 189 2.44 -8.05 -16.04
N GLY A 190 3.13 -9.05 -16.57
CA GLY A 190 4.26 -9.70 -15.87
C GLY A 190 3.85 -10.55 -14.65
N CYS A 191 2.62 -11.02 -14.60
CA CYS A 191 2.20 -12.05 -13.65
C CYS A 191 2.62 -13.43 -14.20
N ASP A 192 3.92 -13.74 -14.08
CA ASP A 192 4.58 -14.85 -14.80
C ASP A 192 3.96 -16.22 -14.52
N HIS A 193 3.44 -16.43 -13.30
CA HIS A 193 2.84 -17.70 -12.84
C HIS A 193 1.32 -17.73 -12.95
N MET A 194 0.68 -16.71 -13.52
CA MET A 194 -0.78 -16.68 -13.67
C MET A 194 -1.23 -17.73 -14.66
N GLN A 195 -1.99 -18.71 -14.18
CA GLN A 195 -2.51 -19.84 -14.95
C GLN A 195 -3.90 -19.55 -15.51
N SER A 196 -4.71 -18.79 -14.78
CA SER A 196 -6.07 -18.49 -15.18
C SER A 196 -6.52 -17.11 -14.71
N ALA A 197 -7.39 -16.48 -15.49
CA ALA A 197 -8.05 -15.23 -15.14
C ALA A 197 -9.51 -15.28 -15.60
N SER A 198 -10.44 -14.90 -14.73
CA SER A 198 -11.82 -14.66 -15.12
C SER A 198 -12.11 -13.17 -15.13
N LEU A 199 -12.79 -12.71 -16.18
CA LEU A 199 -13.11 -11.31 -16.41
C LEU A 199 -14.61 -11.06 -16.29
N PRO A 200 -15.05 -9.81 -16.01
CA PRO A 200 -16.45 -9.44 -15.98
C PRO A 200 -17.16 -9.78 -17.28
N LYS A 201 -18.31 -10.44 -17.22
CA LYS A 201 -19.12 -10.80 -18.41
C LYS A 201 -19.57 -9.59 -19.24
N SER A 202 -19.67 -8.42 -18.59
CA SER A 202 -20.05 -7.17 -19.23
C SER A 202 -18.90 -6.45 -19.93
N MET A 203 -17.66 -6.92 -19.76
CA MET A 203 -16.49 -6.29 -20.35
C MET A 203 -16.49 -6.50 -21.86
N THR A 204 -16.45 -5.42 -22.61
CA THR A 204 -16.45 -5.44 -24.09
C THR A 204 -15.11 -5.06 -24.71
N VAL A 205 -14.20 -4.47 -23.92
CA VAL A 205 -12.86 -4.08 -24.34
C VAL A 205 -11.87 -4.55 -23.28
N LEU A 206 -10.85 -5.27 -23.69
CA LEU A 206 -9.70 -5.58 -22.87
C LEU A 206 -8.65 -4.48 -23.04
N PRO A 207 -8.26 -3.74 -21.97
CA PRO A 207 -7.26 -2.70 -22.08
C PRO A 207 -5.89 -3.21 -22.55
N ALA A 208 -5.06 -2.28 -23.06
CA ALA A 208 -3.73 -2.62 -23.55
C ALA A 208 -2.89 -3.33 -22.49
N ASP A 209 -2.09 -4.30 -22.93
CA ASP A 209 -1.11 -5.01 -22.11
C ASP A 209 -1.64 -5.70 -20.85
N THR A 210 -2.97 -5.89 -20.73
CA THR A 210 -3.61 -6.44 -19.53
C THR A 210 -2.92 -7.72 -19.03
N PHE A 211 -2.57 -8.65 -19.94
CA PHE A 211 -1.90 -9.92 -19.62
C PHE A 211 -0.56 -10.08 -20.35
N SER A 212 0.06 -8.98 -20.77
CA SER A 212 1.40 -9.04 -21.37
C SER A 212 2.38 -9.69 -20.41
N PHE A 213 3.24 -10.59 -20.91
CA PHE A 213 4.22 -11.35 -20.11
C PHE A 213 3.62 -12.28 -19.04
N CYS A 214 2.36 -12.71 -19.17
CA CYS A 214 1.78 -13.78 -18.34
C CYS A 214 2.09 -15.14 -18.98
N TYR A 215 3.30 -15.65 -18.80
CA TYR A 215 3.82 -16.81 -19.54
C TYR A 215 3.11 -18.13 -19.23
N ALA A 216 2.46 -18.26 -18.08
CA ALA A 216 1.76 -19.47 -17.67
C ALA A 216 0.26 -19.46 -18.00
N LEU A 217 -0.27 -18.37 -18.56
CA LEU A 217 -1.70 -18.23 -18.85
C LEU A 217 -2.14 -19.14 -19.99
N HIS A 218 -3.20 -19.95 -19.77
CA HIS A 218 -3.73 -20.93 -20.73
C HIS A 218 -5.27 -21.03 -20.71
#